data_b5c8772598e7a695416931b05eaf1529
#
_entry.id   b5c8772598e7a695416931b05eaf1529
#
_cell.length_a   1.000
_cell.length_b   1.000
_cell.length_c   1.000
_cell.angle_alpha   90.00
_cell.angle_beta   90.00
_cell.angle_gamma   90.00
#
_symmetry.space_group_name_H-M   'P 1'
#
loop_
_entity.id
_entity.type
_entity.pdbx_description
1 polymer ?
#
loop_
_entity_poly.entity_id
_entity_poly.type
_entity_poly.pdbx_seq_one_letter_code
_entity_poly.pdbx_strand_id
1 'polypeptide(L)'
;MKFSVDLTAATRPEWVKTVMADLPAFMQDHADCERKASAMAMSFVAKYPDRVEIIPELIETGVEELEHFQQVYAHMSKRGIHLAKEMKQDPYIQGLMDLCKTDPINRFLDRLLLASIIECRGAERFRLVCNALDKDPELKDFYHGLWTSEAKHGNIFVKMALRYFPEKQVYERLNELNRAEGKLIERLPFRAALH
;
A
#
# COMPACT_ATOMS: atom_id res chain seq x y z
N MET A 1 19.36 12.57 -3.04
CA MET A 1 18.02 12.89 -2.51
C MET A 1 17.37 11.58 -2.16
N LYS A 2 16.92 11.37 -0.90
CA LYS A 2 16.32 10.12 -0.46
C LYS A 2 14.81 10.24 -0.68
N PHE A 3 14.25 9.55 -1.65
CA PHE A 3 12.82 9.61 -1.96
C PHE A 3 11.98 8.62 -1.14
N SER A 4 12.62 7.72 -0.36
CA SER A 4 11.92 6.73 0.43
C SER A 4 11.29 7.33 1.69
N VAL A 5 10.06 6.93 1.98
CA VAL A 5 9.38 7.26 3.23
C VAL A 5 9.91 6.33 4.32
N ASP A 6 10.66 6.87 5.26
CA ASP A 6 11.00 6.14 6.48
C ASP A 6 9.77 6.20 7.41
N LEU A 7 9.07 5.09 7.58
CA LEU A 7 7.89 5.01 8.43
C LEU A 7 8.23 5.38 9.88
N THR A 8 7.41 6.23 10.50
CA THR A 8 7.65 6.72 11.88
C THR A 8 7.33 5.71 12.97
N ALA A 9 6.49 4.71 12.65
CA ALA A 9 6.14 3.63 13.57
C ALA A 9 6.30 2.29 12.85
N ALA A 10 6.92 1.32 13.51
CA ALA A 10 7.02 -0.05 12.99
C ALA A 10 5.74 -0.84 13.27
N THR A 11 5.43 -1.79 12.40
CA THR A 11 4.36 -2.75 12.67
C THR A 11 4.73 -3.62 13.87
N ARG A 12 3.80 -3.74 14.83
CA ARG A 12 4.03 -4.51 16.06
C ARG A 12 4.08 -6.02 15.77
N PRO A 13 4.91 -6.79 16.51
CA PRO A 13 5.07 -8.24 16.29
C PRO A 13 3.78 -9.06 16.42
N GLU A 14 2.79 -8.57 17.19
CA GLU A 14 1.49 -9.21 17.35
C GLU A 14 0.71 -9.26 16.04
N TRP A 15 0.91 -8.29 15.14
CA TRP A 15 0.31 -8.31 13.81
C TRP A 15 0.74 -9.55 13.01
N VAL A 16 2.03 -9.85 12.97
CA VAL A 16 2.55 -11.05 12.27
C VAL A 16 1.96 -12.32 12.84
N LYS A 17 1.87 -12.42 14.19
CA LYS A 17 1.24 -13.58 14.84
C LYS A 17 -0.21 -13.74 14.40
N THR A 18 -0.96 -12.64 14.31
CA THR A 18 -2.36 -12.65 13.84
C THR A 18 -2.46 -13.10 12.39
N VAL A 19 -1.59 -12.58 11.51
CA VAL A 19 -1.53 -12.99 10.10
C VAL A 19 -1.21 -14.48 9.96
N MET A 20 -0.20 -14.98 10.68
CA MET A 20 0.21 -16.39 10.60
C MET A 20 -0.81 -17.34 11.22
N ALA A 21 -1.69 -16.86 12.10
CA ALA A 21 -2.79 -17.65 12.65
C ALA A 21 -3.97 -17.81 11.66
N ASP A 22 -4.12 -16.89 10.68
CA ASP A 22 -5.17 -16.96 9.64
C ASP A 22 -4.61 -16.46 8.30
N LEU A 23 -3.64 -17.20 7.77
CA LEU A 23 -3.00 -16.89 6.50
C LEU A 23 -4.00 -16.86 5.32
N PRO A 24 -5.04 -17.72 5.24
CA PRO A 24 -6.06 -17.62 4.21
C PRO A 24 -6.79 -16.27 4.20
N ALA A 25 -7.23 -15.77 5.35
CA ALA A 25 -7.87 -14.45 5.44
C ALA A 25 -6.92 -13.32 5.05
N PHE A 26 -5.64 -13.41 5.44
CA PHE A 26 -4.63 -12.45 5.01
C PHE A 26 -4.45 -12.43 3.49
N MET A 27 -4.36 -13.60 2.84
CA MET A 27 -4.20 -13.67 1.38
C MET A 27 -5.44 -13.14 0.63
N GLN A 28 -6.64 -13.35 1.18
CA GLN A 28 -7.88 -12.78 0.63
C GLN A 28 -7.87 -11.24 0.69
N ASP A 29 -7.49 -10.68 1.83
CA ASP A 29 -7.38 -9.23 2.02
C ASP A 29 -6.28 -8.63 1.14
N HIS A 30 -5.12 -9.30 1.06
CA HIS A 30 -4.01 -8.90 0.20
C HIS A 30 -4.44 -8.84 -1.27
N ALA A 31 -5.07 -9.90 -1.81
CA ALA A 31 -5.57 -9.87 -3.19
C ALA A 31 -6.55 -8.71 -3.44
N ASP A 32 -7.39 -8.37 -2.47
CA ASP A 32 -8.28 -7.22 -2.58
C ASP A 32 -7.54 -5.88 -2.53
N CYS A 33 -6.45 -5.79 -1.76
CA CYS A 33 -5.59 -4.60 -1.71
C CYS A 33 -4.93 -4.32 -3.06
N GLU A 34 -4.32 -5.33 -3.71
CA GLU A 34 -3.69 -5.18 -5.02
C GLU A 34 -4.69 -4.69 -6.09
N ARG A 35 -5.88 -5.32 -6.13
CA ARG A 35 -6.95 -4.89 -7.03
C ARG A 35 -7.38 -3.44 -6.77
N LYS A 36 -7.44 -3.01 -5.51
CA LYS A 36 -7.77 -1.64 -5.12
C LYS A 36 -6.64 -0.66 -5.45
N ALA A 37 -5.38 -1.06 -5.31
CA ALA A 37 -4.22 -0.26 -5.67
C ALA A 37 -4.21 0.05 -7.17
N SER A 38 -4.46 -0.95 -8.03
CA SER A 38 -4.64 -0.73 -9.47
C SER A 38 -5.79 0.24 -9.76
N ALA A 39 -6.96 0.05 -9.13
CA ALA A 39 -8.10 0.95 -9.31
C ALA A 39 -7.80 2.38 -8.81
N MET A 40 -6.99 2.53 -7.76
CA MET A 40 -6.54 3.82 -7.26
C MET A 40 -5.68 4.54 -8.29
N ALA A 41 -4.70 3.88 -8.91
CA ALA A 41 -3.86 4.45 -9.96
C ALA A 41 -4.72 4.94 -11.14
N MET A 42 -5.67 4.14 -11.60
CA MET A 42 -6.61 4.54 -12.66
C MET A 42 -7.56 5.67 -12.22
N SER A 43 -7.91 5.74 -10.94
CA SER A 43 -8.69 6.85 -10.38
C SER A 43 -7.93 8.19 -10.42
N PHE A 44 -6.60 8.19 -10.29
CA PHE A 44 -5.80 9.41 -10.51
C PHE A 44 -5.87 9.86 -11.96
N VAL A 45 -5.69 8.96 -12.92
CA VAL A 45 -5.83 9.27 -14.36
C VAL A 45 -7.19 9.89 -14.67
N ALA A 46 -8.26 9.29 -14.16
CA ALA A 46 -9.62 9.76 -14.39
C ALA A 46 -9.92 11.12 -13.75
N LYS A 47 -9.38 11.39 -12.57
CA LYS A 47 -9.66 12.62 -11.81
C LYS A 47 -8.74 13.79 -12.17
N TYR A 48 -7.55 13.50 -12.67
CA TYR A 48 -6.52 14.50 -12.99
C TYR A 48 -5.97 14.32 -14.40
N PRO A 49 -6.83 14.30 -15.45
CA PRO A 49 -6.42 14.05 -16.82
C PRO A 49 -5.49 15.16 -17.39
N ASP A 50 -5.48 16.32 -16.76
CA ASP A 50 -4.60 17.45 -17.06
C ASP A 50 -3.16 17.27 -16.54
N ARG A 51 -2.90 16.29 -15.69
CA ARG A 51 -1.59 15.97 -15.12
C ARG A 51 -0.80 15.03 -16.02
N VAL A 52 -0.65 15.41 -17.28
CA VAL A 52 -0.12 14.55 -18.36
C VAL A 52 1.27 13.95 -18.08
N GLU A 53 2.09 14.63 -17.26
CA GLU A 53 3.46 14.20 -16.95
C GLU A 53 3.54 12.94 -16.09
N ILE A 54 2.47 12.62 -15.34
CA ILE A 54 2.43 11.45 -14.45
C ILE A 54 1.52 10.34 -14.96
N ILE A 55 0.74 10.58 -16.02
CA ILE A 55 -0.19 9.59 -16.56
C ILE A 55 0.51 8.29 -16.99
N PRO A 56 1.64 8.31 -17.74
CA PRO A 56 2.31 7.07 -18.11
C PRO A 56 2.71 6.22 -16.90
N GLU A 57 3.32 6.84 -15.89
CA GLU A 57 3.76 6.17 -14.67
C GLU A 57 2.59 5.64 -13.82
N LEU A 58 1.44 6.35 -13.80
CA LEU A 58 0.21 5.85 -13.18
C LEU A 58 -0.38 4.64 -13.89
N ILE A 59 -0.30 4.59 -15.22
CA ILE A 59 -0.75 3.43 -16.02
C ILE A 59 0.15 2.23 -15.72
N GLU A 60 1.48 2.41 -15.73
CA GLU A 60 2.45 1.38 -15.39
C GLU A 60 2.19 0.81 -14.00
N THR A 61 2.06 1.69 -12.99
CA THR A 61 1.69 1.27 -11.62
C THR A 61 0.39 0.46 -11.61
N GLY A 62 -0.65 0.93 -12.30
CA GLY A 62 -1.94 0.23 -12.33
C GLY A 62 -1.86 -1.17 -12.96
N VAL A 63 -0.97 -1.36 -13.95
CA VAL A 63 -0.70 -2.67 -14.57
C VAL A 63 0.08 -3.57 -13.60
N GLU A 64 1.15 -3.06 -12.98
CA GLU A 64 1.95 -3.81 -12.00
C GLU A 64 1.09 -4.32 -10.84
N GLU A 65 0.17 -3.50 -10.30
CA GLU A 65 -0.75 -3.92 -9.24
C GLU A 65 -1.73 -5.03 -9.69
N LEU A 66 -2.17 -5.01 -10.96
CA LEU A 66 -2.96 -6.13 -11.52
C LEU A 66 -2.12 -7.40 -11.68
N GLU A 67 -0.85 -7.29 -12.01
CA GLU A 67 0.07 -8.42 -12.06
C GLU A 67 0.31 -9.00 -10.66
N HIS A 68 0.47 -8.16 -9.62
CA HIS A 68 0.52 -8.58 -8.22
C HIS A 68 -0.76 -9.31 -7.82
N PHE A 69 -1.94 -8.76 -8.13
CA PHE A 69 -3.22 -9.43 -7.92
C PHE A 69 -3.26 -10.81 -8.58
N GLN A 70 -2.82 -10.93 -9.83
CA GLN A 70 -2.78 -12.21 -10.56
C GLN A 70 -1.87 -13.21 -9.85
N GLN A 71 -0.72 -12.78 -9.37
CA GLN A 71 0.25 -13.63 -8.67
C GLN A 71 -0.29 -14.13 -7.33
N VAL A 72 -0.84 -13.23 -6.49
CA VAL A 72 -1.42 -13.64 -5.20
C VAL A 72 -2.62 -14.57 -5.42
N TYR A 73 -3.46 -14.31 -6.42
CA TYR A 73 -4.58 -15.18 -6.77
C TYR A 73 -4.12 -16.58 -7.22
N ALA A 74 -3.02 -16.68 -7.98
CA ALA A 74 -2.44 -17.96 -8.34
C ALA A 74 -1.97 -18.76 -7.11
N HIS A 75 -1.31 -18.11 -6.14
CA HIS A 75 -0.92 -18.73 -4.86
C HIS A 75 -2.12 -19.15 -4.01
N MET A 76 -3.19 -18.35 -3.99
CA MET A 76 -4.46 -18.69 -3.34
C MET A 76 -5.08 -19.94 -3.97
N SER A 77 -5.18 -19.98 -5.31
CA SER A 77 -5.78 -21.09 -6.05
C SER A 77 -5.07 -22.42 -5.79
N LYS A 78 -3.73 -22.44 -5.77
CA LYS A 78 -2.93 -23.63 -5.43
C LYS A 78 -3.23 -24.16 -4.02
N ARG A 79 -3.70 -23.30 -3.10
CA ARG A 79 -4.00 -23.62 -1.70
C ARG A 79 -5.49 -23.83 -1.43
N GLY A 80 -6.33 -23.81 -2.47
CA GLY A 80 -7.78 -23.93 -2.33
C GLY A 80 -8.43 -22.72 -1.63
N ILE A 81 -7.76 -21.58 -1.59
CA ILE A 81 -8.28 -20.34 -1.00
C ILE A 81 -9.05 -19.57 -2.10
N HIS A 82 -10.31 -19.28 -1.84
CA HIS A 82 -11.16 -18.49 -2.75
C HIS A 82 -11.13 -17.01 -2.38
N LEU A 83 -11.44 -16.13 -3.34
CA LEU A 83 -11.65 -14.71 -3.05
C LEU A 83 -12.79 -14.54 -2.04
N ALA A 84 -12.67 -13.51 -1.20
CA ALA A 84 -13.73 -13.18 -0.26
C ALA A 84 -15.02 -12.78 -1.02
N LYS A 85 -16.17 -13.27 -0.56
CA LYS A 85 -17.48 -12.94 -1.16
C LYS A 85 -17.88 -11.49 -0.95
N GLU A 86 -17.47 -10.94 0.17
CA GLU A 86 -17.74 -9.55 0.56
C GLU A 86 -16.42 -8.86 0.89
N MET A 87 -16.24 -7.68 0.30
CA MET A 87 -15.10 -6.82 0.61
C MET A 87 -15.41 -6.01 1.86
N LYS A 88 -14.63 -6.21 2.89
CA LYS A 88 -14.75 -5.42 4.13
C LYS A 88 -14.20 -4.00 3.93
N GLN A 89 -14.81 -3.05 4.60
CA GLN A 89 -14.19 -1.72 4.72
C GLN A 89 -12.86 -1.85 5.46
N ASP A 90 -11.88 -1.13 4.95
CA ASP A 90 -10.56 -1.06 5.56
C ASP A 90 -10.47 0.17 6.46
N PRO A 91 -10.46 -0.02 7.80
CA PRO A 91 -10.41 1.10 8.73
C PRO A 91 -9.07 1.86 8.68
N TYR A 92 -7.99 1.24 8.21
CA TYR A 92 -6.72 1.91 7.99
C TYR A 92 -6.82 2.90 6.83
N ILE A 93 -7.28 2.44 5.66
CA ILE A 93 -7.46 3.31 4.50
C ILE A 93 -8.47 4.43 4.80
N GLN A 94 -9.58 4.11 5.49
CA GLN A 94 -10.56 5.12 5.90
C GLN A 94 -9.90 6.20 6.78
N GLY A 95 -9.17 5.79 7.81
CA GLY A 95 -8.47 6.71 8.72
C GLY A 95 -7.43 7.59 8.01
N LEU A 96 -6.74 7.05 7.00
CA LEU A 96 -5.82 7.83 6.17
C LEU A 96 -6.56 8.83 5.28
N MET A 97 -7.67 8.42 4.66
CA MET A 97 -8.46 9.32 3.80
C MET A 97 -9.09 10.48 4.56
N ASP A 98 -9.39 10.28 5.85
CA ASP A 98 -9.89 11.34 6.74
C ASP A 98 -8.83 12.42 7.06
N LEU A 99 -7.54 12.12 6.83
CA LEU A 99 -6.43 13.08 6.95
C LEU A 99 -6.29 14.01 5.73
N CYS A 100 -6.93 13.67 4.62
CA CYS A 100 -6.85 14.46 3.40
C CYS A 100 -7.55 15.81 3.58
N LYS A 101 -6.89 16.87 3.11
CA LYS A 101 -7.52 18.18 2.99
C LYS A 101 -8.70 18.16 2.02
N THR A 102 -9.61 19.08 2.18
CA THR A 102 -10.85 19.13 1.38
C THR A 102 -10.69 19.92 0.08
N ASP A 103 -9.77 20.90 0.03
CA ASP A 103 -9.53 21.66 -1.18
C ASP A 103 -8.86 20.79 -2.27
N PRO A 104 -9.22 20.96 -3.56
CA PRO A 104 -8.80 20.05 -4.63
C PRO A 104 -7.28 19.95 -4.80
N ILE A 105 -6.54 21.05 -4.65
CA ILE A 105 -5.10 21.11 -4.89
C ILE A 105 -4.35 20.36 -3.80
N ASN A 106 -4.61 20.67 -2.53
CA ASN A 106 -3.96 19.98 -1.42
C ASN A 106 -4.45 18.54 -1.28
N ARG A 107 -5.71 18.24 -1.64
CA ARG A 107 -6.22 16.86 -1.68
C ARG A 107 -5.49 16.01 -2.71
N PHE A 108 -5.12 16.57 -3.87
CA PHE A 108 -4.28 15.86 -4.85
C PHE A 108 -2.92 15.52 -4.26
N LEU A 109 -2.25 16.49 -3.62
CA LEU A 109 -0.99 16.27 -2.92
C LEU A 109 -1.13 15.17 -1.85
N ASP A 110 -2.12 15.30 -0.96
CA ASP A 110 -2.34 14.37 0.13
C ASP A 110 -2.56 12.94 -0.35
N ARG A 111 -3.34 12.75 -1.42
CA ARG A 111 -3.58 11.43 -2.00
C ARG A 111 -2.31 10.79 -2.57
N LEU A 112 -1.44 11.56 -3.24
CA LEU A 112 -0.15 11.06 -3.71
C LEU A 112 0.75 10.65 -2.53
N LEU A 113 0.84 11.49 -1.50
CA LEU A 113 1.69 11.21 -0.34
C LEU A 113 1.18 10.04 0.49
N LEU A 114 -0.14 9.91 0.65
CA LEU A 114 -0.74 8.75 1.32
C LEU A 114 -0.54 7.46 0.52
N ALA A 115 -0.62 7.50 -0.81
CA ALA A 115 -0.26 6.35 -1.64
C ALA A 115 1.18 5.90 -1.36
N SER A 116 2.16 6.81 -1.34
CA SER A 116 3.54 6.48 -0.94
C SER A 116 3.66 5.83 0.44
N ILE A 117 2.92 6.34 1.42
CA ILE A 117 2.93 5.79 2.80
C ILE A 117 2.34 4.37 2.82
N ILE A 118 1.24 4.15 2.09
CA ILE A 118 0.57 2.85 1.99
C ILE A 118 1.50 1.81 1.37
N GLU A 119 2.18 2.13 0.26
CA GLU A 119 3.15 1.25 -0.39
C GLU A 119 4.32 0.90 0.55
N CYS A 120 4.87 1.90 1.25
CA CYS A 120 5.94 1.65 2.22
C CYS A 120 5.47 0.77 3.38
N ARG A 121 4.22 0.91 3.85
CA ARG A 121 3.62 0.06 4.87
C ARG A 121 3.39 -1.36 4.35
N GLY A 122 2.91 -1.51 3.13
CA GLY A 122 2.78 -2.79 2.43
C GLY A 122 4.12 -3.51 2.34
N ALA A 123 5.15 -2.83 1.85
CA ALA A 123 6.51 -3.37 1.74
C ALA A 123 7.06 -3.85 3.11
N GLU A 124 6.89 -3.05 4.18
CA GLU A 124 7.29 -3.46 5.53
C GLU A 124 6.57 -4.73 5.96
N ARG A 125 5.26 -4.80 5.76
CA ARG A 125 4.41 -5.93 6.17
C ARG A 125 4.70 -7.18 5.34
N PHE A 126 4.90 -7.09 4.04
CA PHE A 126 5.32 -8.21 3.21
C PHE A 126 6.67 -8.77 3.65
N ARG A 127 7.63 -7.91 4.02
CA ARG A 127 8.91 -8.36 4.59
C ARG A 127 8.71 -9.13 5.91
N LEU A 128 7.81 -8.67 6.78
CA LEU A 128 7.52 -9.36 8.03
C LEU A 128 6.86 -10.73 7.79
N VAL A 129 5.92 -10.82 6.84
CA VAL A 129 5.30 -12.09 6.44
C VAL A 129 6.33 -13.02 5.82
N CYS A 130 7.16 -12.54 4.89
CA CYS A 130 8.25 -13.29 4.29
C CYS A 130 9.16 -13.92 5.37
N ASN A 131 9.55 -13.14 6.38
CA ASN A 131 10.39 -13.62 7.47
C ASN A 131 9.72 -14.66 8.37
N ALA A 132 8.38 -14.71 8.41
CA ALA A 132 7.62 -15.67 9.21
C ALA A 132 7.26 -16.96 8.46
N LEU A 133 7.46 -17.03 7.15
CA LEU A 133 7.12 -18.17 6.29
C LEU A 133 8.27 -19.18 6.20
N ASP A 134 8.62 -19.83 7.33
CA ASP A 134 9.71 -20.80 7.34
C ASP A 134 9.34 -22.18 6.74
N LYS A 135 8.06 -22.51 6.68
CA LYS A 135 7.56 -23.82 6.24
C LYS A 135 6.99 -23.83 4.81
N ASP A 136 6.91 -22.71 4.15
CA ASP A 136 6.40 -22.57 2.77
C ASP A 136 7.38 -21.72 1.94
N PRO A 137 8.45 -22.35 1.41
CA PRO A 137 9.48 -21.63 0.65
C PRO A 137 8.94 -20.97 -0.61
N GLU A 138 7.96 -21.56 -1.30
CA GLU A 138 7.35 -20.97 -2.50
C GLU A 138 6.63 -19.66 -2.17
N LEU A 139 5.86 -19.64 -1.08
CA LEU A 139 5.16 -18.45 -0.64
C LEU A 139 6.12 -17.40 -0.05
N LYS A 140 7.19 -17.86 0.61
CA LYS A 140 8.27 -16.98 1.10
C LYS A 140 8.95 -16.25 -0.04
N ASP A 141 9.31 -16.94 -1.12
CA ASP A 141 9.95 -16.36 -2.30
C ASP A 141 9.02 -15.36 -3.00
N PHE A 142 7.72 -15.67 -3.08
CA PHE A 142 6.72 -14.74 -3.57
C PHE A 142 6.67 -13.44 -2.76
N TYR A 143 6.53 -13.50 -1.42
CA TYR A 143 6.53 -12.30 -0.59
C TYR A 143 7.87 -11.58 -0.56
N HIS A 144 8.99 -12.28 -0.77
CA HIS A 144 10.30 -11.66 -0.97
C HIS A 144 10.32 -10.79 -2.24
N GLY A 145 9.77 -11.29 -3.34
CA GLY A 145 9.62 -10.54 -4.59
C GLY A 145 8.77 -9.29 -4.40
N LEU A 146 7.59 -9.45 -3.79
CA LEU A 146 6.65 -8.35 -3.56
C LEU A 146 7.26 -7.23 -2.73
N TRP A 147 7.79 -7.49 -1.53
CA TRP A 147 8.31 -6.40 -0.70
C TRP A 147 9.42 -5.61 -1.39
N THR A 148 10.17 -6.26 -2.31
CA THR A 148 11.22 -5.62 -3.09
C THR A 148 10.62 -4.70 -4.17
N SER A 149 9.49 -5.08 -4.77
CA SER A 149 8.75 -4.26 -5.74
C SER A 149 8.10 -3.06 -5.05
N GLU A 150 7.35 -3.29 -3.98
CA GLU A 150 6.63 -2.25 -3.24
C GLU A 150 7.55 -1.19 -2.64
N ALA A 151 8.75 -1.58 -2.23
CA ALA A 151 9.77 -0.63 -1.79
C ALA A 151 10.19 0.39 -2.88
N LYS A 152 9.97 0.09 -4.16
CA LYS A 152 10.17 1.03 -5.27
C LYS A 152 8.95 1.93 -5.46
N HIS A 153 7.73 1.37 -5.33
CA HIS A 153 6.47 2.09 -5.47
C HIS A 153 6.34 3.22 -4.43
N GLY A 154 6.78 3.00 -3.21
CA GLY A 154 6.82 4.03 -2.17
C GLY A 154 7.54 5.33 -2.56
N ASN A 155 8.40 5.31 -3.58
CA ASN A 155 9.09 6.50 -4.09
C ASN A 155 8.39 7.17 -5.27
N ILE A 156 7.60 6.43 -6.02
CA ILE A 156 7.00 6.89 -7.29
C ILE A 156 6.05 8.04 -7.03
N PHE A 157 5.13 7.91 -6.08
CA PHE A 157 4.13 8.93 -5.79
C PHE A 157 4.72 10.21 -5.18
N VAL A 158 5.82 10.12 -4.39
CA VAL A 158 6.55 11.32 -3.94
C VAL A 158 7.18 12.05 -5.12
N LYS A 159 7.77 11.33 -6.08
CA LYS A 159 8.33 11.94 -7.31
C LYS A 159 7.23 12.61 -8.14
N MET A 160 6.05 12.00 -8.25
CA MET A 160 4.91 12.60 -8.92
C MET A 160 4.50 13.91 -8.24
N ALA A 161 4.44 13.94 -6.91
CA ALA A 161 4.12 15.15 -6.14
C ALA A 161 5.14 16.28 -6.38
N LEU A 162 6.43 15.95 -6.44
CA LEU A 162 7.52 16.92 -6.69
C LEU A 162 7.48 17.57 -8.08
N ARG A 163 6.73 17.00 -9.03
CA ARG A 163 6.51 17.64 -10.35
C ARG A 163 5.55 18.83 -10.28
N TYR A 164 4.68 18.89 -9.28
CA TYR A 164 3.60 19.87 -9.19
C TYR A 164 3.66 20.77 -7.96
N PHE A 165 4.46 20.39 -6.94
CA PHE A 165 4.53 21.11 -5.68
C PHE A 165 5.98 21.43 -5.28
N PRO A 166 6.21 22.56 -4.58
CA PRO A 166 7.53 22.88 -4.03
C PRO A 166 8.02 21.77 -3.09
N GLU A 167 9.30 21.43 -3.21
CA GLU A 167 9.94 20.36 -2.43
C GLU A 167 9.68 20.48 -0.92
N LYS A 168 9.82 21.69 -0.38
CA LYS A 168 9.56 21.98 1.03
C LYS A 168 8.13 21.59 1.43
N GLN A 169 7.13 21.97 0.63
CA GLN A 169 5.73 21.64 0.90
C GLN A 169 5.48 20.13 0.88
N VAL A 170 6.06 19.42 -0.10
CA VAL A 170 5.93 17.97 -0.24
C VAL A 170 6.47 17.25 1.01
N TYR A 171 7.70 17.56 1.43
CA TYR A 171 8.30 16.86 2.56
C TYR A 171 7.74 17.26 3.92
N GLU A 172 7.35 18.51 4.12
CA GLU A 172 6.65 18.94 5.35
C GLU A 172 5.34 18.17 5.50
N ARG A 173 4.54 18.11 4.40
CA ARG A 173 3.25 17.42 4.44
C ARG A 173 3.41 15.89 4.53
N LEU A 174 4.38 15.32 3.84
CA LEU A 174 4.72 13.90 3.95
C LEU A 174 5.06 13.50 5.40
N ASN A 175 5.89 14.29 6.07
CA ASN A 175 6.25 14.04 7.47
C ASN A 175 5.05 14.16 8.42
N GLU A 176 4.13 15.09 8.16
CA GLU A 176 2.90 15.23 8.94
C GLU A 176 1.99 14.00 8.78
N LEU A 177 1.74 13.58 7.54
CA LEU A 177 0.91 12.41 7.22
C LEU A 177 1.53 11.11 7.76
N ASN A 178 2.84 10.93 7.63
CA ASN A 178 3.56 9.76 8.13
C ASN A 178 3.47 9.64 9.67
N ARG A 179 3.57 10.76 10.40
CA ARG A 179 3.35 10.75 11.86
C ARG A 179 1.91 10.42 12.24
N ALA A 180 0.95 10.92 11.45
CA ALA A 180 -0.46 10.63 11.67
C ALA A 180 -0.79 9.16 11.39
N GLU A 181 -0.21 8.58 10.33
CA GLU A 181 -0.29 7.14 10.03
C GLU A 181 0.28 6.29 11.17
N GLY A 182 1.47 6.64 11.71
CA GLY A 182 2.05 5.94 12.83
C GLY A 182 1.12 5.89 14.04
N LYS A 183 0.46 7.02 14.38
CA LYS A 183 -0.55 7.05 15.46
C LYS A 183 -1.81 6.25 15.12
N LEU A 184 -2.17 6.17 13.85
CA LEU A 184 -3.32 5.40 13.40
C LEU A 184 -3.09 3.91 13.61
N ILE A 185 -1.97 3.36 13.16
CA ILE A 185 -1.68 1.91 13.30
C ILE A 185 -1.53 1.46 14.75
N GLU A 186 -1.14 2.35 15.67
CA GLU A 186 -1.07 2.05 17.09
C GLU A 186 -2.46 1.81 17.73
N ARG A 187 -3.50 2.40 17.15
CA ARG A 187 -4.89 2.35 17.68
C ARG A 187 -5.73 1.27 17.02
N LEU A 188 -5.35 0.83 15.82
CA LEU A 188 -6.13 -0.17 15.10
C LEU A 188 -5.96 -1.56 15.73
N PRO A 189 -7.03 -2.38 15.74
CA PRO A 189 -6.94 -3.76 16.17
C PRO A 189 -6.11 -4.57 15.19
N PHE A 190 -5.44 -5.61 15.67
CA PHE A 190 -4.77 -6.57 14.80
C PHE A 190 -5.77 -7.41 14.05
N ARG A 191 -5.58 -7.52 12.75
CA ARG A 191 -6.36 -8.34 11.84
C ARG A 191 -5.41 -9.15 10.95
N ALA A 192 -5.86 -10.29 10.44
CA ALA A 192 -5.19 -11.01 9.37
C ALA A 192 -5.50 -10.30 8.04
N ALA A 193 -4.93 -9.11 7.88
CA ALA A 193 -5.14 -8.18 6.77
C ALA A 193 -3.86 -7.41 6.49
N LEU A 194 -3.68 -6.95 5.24
CA LEU A 194 -2.48 -6.21 4.86
C LEU A 194 -2.43 -4.85 5.56
N HIS A 195 -3.60 -4.22 5.79
CA HIS A 195 -3.71 -2.93 6.47
C HIS A 195 -4.61 -2.96 7.70
#